data_e2edfcf9c451c4f99359f261ce8447a8
#
_entry.id   e2edfcf9c451c4f99359f261ce8447a8
#
_cell.length_a   1.000
_cell.length_b   1.000
_cell.length_c   1.000
_cell.angle_alpha   90.00
_cell.angle_beta   90.00
_cell.angle_gamma   90.00
#
_symmetry.space_group_name_H-M   'P 1'
#
loop_
_entity.id
_entity.type
_entity.pdbx_description
1 polymer ?
#
loop_
_entity_poly.entity_id
_entity_poly.type
_entity_poly.pdbx_seq_one_letter_code
_entity_poly.pdbx_strand_id
1 'polypeptide(L)'
;MKKIRVGMLGCGSMGKYVIDAFEAGKVPNAEIAVVCVRTMQSKGVDRVHEAGIPLITDPAQLLDYDLDVVAECASQDSVIANGERLLRAGISFIPMSLGALVDAELLESFKKAAEESGSKLIVPSGGIGALDAFQGAMIPGIESVHMTTRKPPRAWKKIPYVEKMNLDLDNMTEPVLIFDGPARDCVKELPQNINIAAALS
;
A
#
# COMPACT_ATOMS: atom_id res chain seq x y z
N MET A 1 -3.65 -26.64 -11.62
CA MET A 1 -4.17 -25.98 -10.41
C MET A 1 -4.98 -24.77 -10.83
N LYS A 2 -6.07 -24.43 -10.13
CA LYS A 2 -6.82 -23.18 -10.35
C LYS A 2 -5.87 -22.02 -10.04
N LYS A 3 -5.79 -21.02 -10.92
CA LYS A 3 -5.00 -19.81 -10.66
C LYS A 3 -5.68 -18.96 -9.59
N ILE A 4 -4.88 -18.27 -8.78
CA ILE A 4 -5.35 -17.23 -7.87
C ILE A 4 -5.85 -16.05 -8.69
N ARG A 5 -7.06 -15.61 -8.43
CA ARG A 5 -7.71 -14.50 -9.13
C ARG A 5 -7.52 -13.20 -8.35
N VAL A 6 -6.77 -12.27 -8.95
CA VAL A 6 -6.35 -11.02 -8.34
C VAL A 6 -7.18 -9.86 -8.88
N GLY A 7 -7.83 -9.12 -7.99
CA GLY A 7 -8.34 -7.78 -8.28
C GLY A 7 -7.28 -6.74 -7.95
N MET A 8 -7.26 -5.63 -8.67
CA MET A 8 -6.38 -4.50 -8.35
C MET A 8 -7.20 -3.25 -8.06
N LEU A 9 -6.89 -2.55 -6.97
CA LEU A 9 -7.36 -1.20 -6.67
C LEU A 9 -6.26 -0.20 -7.02
N GLY A 10 -6.46 0.52 -8.12
CA GLY A 10 -5.49 1.47 -8.65
C GLY A 10 -4.50 0.87 -9.65
N CYS A 11 -4.12 1.69 -10.62
CA CYS A 11 -3.07 1.39 -11.60
C CYS A 11 -2.18 2.61 -11.84
N GLY A 12 -1.56 3.12 -10.76
CA GLY A 12 -0.50 4.12 -10.84
C GLY A 12 0.83 3.48 -11.25
N SER A 13 1.95 4.11 -10.89
CA SER A 13 3.28 3.58 -11.21
C SER A 13 3.49 2.16 -10.70
N MET A 14 3.10 1.88 -9.46
CA MET A 14 3.26 0.54 -8.88
C MET A 14 2.33 -0.49 -9.55
N GLY A 15 1.07 -0.12 -9.80
CA GLY A 15 0.13 -1.03 -10.48
C GLY A 15 0.59 -1.44 -11.88
N LYS A 16 1.23 -0.54 -12.62
CA LYS A 16 1.85 -0.87 -13.92
C LYS A 16 2.93 -1.94 -13.78
N TYR A 17 3.83 -1.80 -12.81
CA TYR A 17 4.87 -2.81 -12.56
C TYR A 17 4.29 -4.17 -12.16
N VAL A 18 3.15 -4.18 -11.45
CA VAL A 18 2.45 -5.43 -11.13
C VAL A 18 1.94 -6.08 -12.40
N ILE A 19 1.26 -5.34 -13.29
CA ILE A 19 0.78 -5.86 -14.58
C ILE A 19 1.96 -6.41 -15.40
N ASP A 20 3.06 -5.66 -15.51
CA ASP A 20 4.26 -6.08 -16.25
C ASP A 20 4.85 -7.39 -15.70
N ALA A 21 4.82 -7.57 -14.37
CA ALA A 21 5.31 -8.80 -13.74
C ALA A 21 4.41 -10.01 -14.07
N PHE A 22 3.08 -9.83 -14.13
CA PHE A 22 2.16 -10.87 -14.52
C PHE A 22 2.35 -11.27 -15.99
N GLU A 23 2.44 -10.30 -16.90
CA GLU A 23 2.68 -10.58 -18.32
C GLU A 23 4.05 -11.24 -18.58
N ALA A 24 5.06 -10.86 -17.82
CA ALA A 24 6.38 -11.51 -17.87
C ALA A 24 6.41 -12.92 -17.26
N GLY A 25 5.25 -13.44 -16.80
CA GLY A 25 5.15 -14.78 -16.21
C GLY A 25 5.84 -14.93 -14.85
N LYS A 26 6.17 -13.82 -14.17
CA LYS A 26 6.80 -13.86 -12.84
C LYS A 26 5.88 -14.33 -11.72
N VAL A 27 4.56 -14.37 -11.99
CA VAL A 27 3.53 -14.85 -11.06
C VAL A 27 2.68 -15.93 -11.72
N PRO A 28 3.26 -17.12 -11.97
CA PRO A 28 2.64 -18.13 -12.86
C PRO A 28 1.34 -18.73 -12.32
N ASN A 29 1.15 -18.71 -11.00
CA ASN A 29 0.00 -19.32 -10.33
C ASN A 29 -1.17 -18.36 -10.08
N ALA A 30 -1.10 -17.14 -10.62
CA ALA A 30 -2.15 -16.14 -10.47
C ALA A 30 -2.47 -15.44 -11.81
N GLU A 31 -3.58 -14.73 -11.84
CA GLU A 31 -4.00 -13.88 -12.96
C GLU A 31 -4.69 -12.63 -12.45
N ILE A 32 -4.55 -11.50 -13.16
CA ILE A 32 -5.30 -10.29 -12.85
C ILE A 32 -6.67 -10.41 -13.52
N ALA A 33 -7.71 -10.51 -12.71
CA ALA A 33 -9.09 -10.69 -13.18
C ALA A 33 -9.77 -9.36 -13.51
N VAL A 34 -9.41 -8.27 -12.79
CA VAL A 34 -10.00 -6.94 -12.96
C VAL A 34 -9.11 -5.88 -12.33
N VAL A 35 -9.13 -4.68 -12.90
CA VAL A 35 -8.49 -3.49 -12.33
C VAL A 35 -9.56 -2.41 -12.09
N CYS A 36 -9.62 -1.89 -10.88
CA CYS A 36 -10.45 -0.76 -10.53
C CYS A 36 -9.59 0.50 -10.50
N VAL A 37 -9.97 1.53 -11.25
CA VAL A 37 -9.34 2.83 -11.27
C VAL A 37 -10.32 3.91 -10.83
N ARG A 38 -9.83 5.04 -10.33
CA ARG A 38 -10.70 6.13 -9.86
C ARG A 38 -11.54 6.74 -11.00
N THR A 39 -10.98 6.88 -12.18
CA THR A 39 -11.64 7.41 -13.39
C THR A 39 -10.99 6.84 -14.64
N MET A 40 -11.69 6.87 -15.77
CA MET A 40 -11.17 6.45 -17.07
C MET A 40 -10.01 7.35 -17.59
N GLN A 41 -9.76 8.49 -16.96
CA GLN A 41 -8.62 9.37 -17.24
C GLN A 41 -7.41 9.09 -16.35
N SER A 42 -7.46 8.06 -15.50
CA SER A 42 -6.34 7.68 -14.65
C SER A 42 -5.14 7.23 -15.49
N LYS A 43 -3.93 7.62 -15.07
CA LYS A 43 -2.67 7.40 -15.83
C LYS A 43 -2.36 5.95 -16.22
N GLY A 44 -2.98 4.97 -15.56
CA GLY A 44 -2.75 3.55 -15.80
C GLY A 44 -3.73 2.90 -16.76
N VAL A 45 -4.79 3.62 -17.19
CA VAL A 45 -5.88 3.06 -18.01
C VAL A 45 -5.36 2.44 -19.30
N ASP A 46 -4.52 3.15 -20.04
CA ASP A 46 -3.95 2.64 -21.30
C ASP A 46 -3.22 1.30 -21.09
N ARG A 47 -2.44 1.20 -20.00
CA ARG A 47 -1.71 -0.03 -19.69
C ARG A 47 -2.62 -1.22 -19.36
N VAL A 48 -3.75 -0.96 -18.70
CA VAL A 48 -4.76 -1.99 -18.42
C VAL A 48 -5.42 -2.47 -19.70
N HIS A 49 -5.76 -1.54 -20.60
CA HIS A 49 -6.32 -1.87 -21.93
C HIS A 49 -5.34 -2.66 -22.81
N GLU A 50 -4.07 -2.26 -22.85
CA GLU A 50 -3.02 -3.00 -23.58
C GLU A 50 -2.88 -4.45 -23.09
N ALA A 51 -3.03 -4.67 -21.80
CA ALA A 51 -3.01 -6.01 -21.19
C ALA A 51 -4.31 -6.80 -21.39
N GLY A 52 -5.35 -6.21 -21.98
CA GLY A 52 -6.65 -6.85 -22.16
C GLY A 52 -7.38 -7.18 -20.86
N ILE A 53 -7.07 -6.48 -19.76
CA ILE A 53 -7.66 -6.75 -18.45
C ILE A 53 -8.97 -5.95 -18.31
N PRO A 54 -10.06 -6.55 -17.78
CA PRO A 54 -11.28 -5.84 -17.44
C PRO A 54 -11.04 -4.63 -16.55
N LEU A 55 -11.66 -3.49 -16.89
CA LEU A 55 -11.50 -2.21 -16.20
C LEU A 55 -12.83 -1.73 -15.65
N ILE A 56 -12.84 -1.34 -14.37
CA ILE A 56 -14.00 -0.77 -13.67
C ILE A 56 -13.62 0.52 -12.96
N THR A 57 -14.61 1.35 -12.61
CA THR A 57 -14.41 2.60 -11.89
C THR A 57 -15.13 2.66 -10.53
N ASP A 58 -16.02 1.71 -10.27
CA ASP A 58 -16.67 1.56 -8.97
C ASP A 58 -16.04 0.39 -8.21
N PRO A 59 -15.38 0.63 -7.06
CA PRO A 59 -14.80 -0.43 -6.25
C PRO A 59 -15.81 -1.44 -5.72
N ALA A 60 -17.13 -1.10 -5.68
CA ALA A 60 -18.16 -2.05 -5.28
C ALA A 60 -18.27 -3.22 -6.25
N GLN A 61 -18.04 -2.98 -7.54
CA GLN A 61 -18.08 -3.99 -8.58
C GLN A 61 -16.97 -5.06 -8.45
N LEU A 62 -15.93 -4.84 -7.63
CA LEU A 62 -14.96 -5.89 -7.33
C LEU A 62 -15.61 -7.15 -6.74
N LEU A 63 -16.73 -6.99 -6.02
CA LEU A 63 -17.48 -8.09 -5.43
C LEU A 63 -18.23 -8.96 -6.47
N ASP A 64 -18.41 -8.44 -7.69
CA ASP A 64 -19.06 -9.16 -8.78
C ASP A 64 -18.08 -10.13 -9.49
N TYR A 65 -16.79 -10.04 -9.16
CA TYR A 65 -15.75 -10.92 -9.69
C TYR A 65 -15.42 -12.02 -8.66
N ASP A 66 -15.18 -13.23 -9.15
CA ASP A 66 -14.71 -14.35 -8.31
C ASP A 66 -13.23 -14.11 -7.96
N LEU A 67 -12.96 -13.29 -6.95
CA LEU A 67 -11.61 -12.90 -6.53
C LEU A 67 -11.16 -13.66 -5.29
N ASP A 68 -9.92 -14.12 -5.29
CA ASP A 68 -9.27 -14.69 -4.11
C ASP A 68 -8.59 -13.58 -3.28
N VAL A 69 -8.11 -12.51 -3.95
CA VAL A 69 -7.36 -11.42 -3.31
C VAL A 69 -7.48 -10.12 -4.09
N VAL A 70 -7.45 -9.00 -3.38
CA VAL A 70 -7.32 -7.66 -3.97
C VAL A 70 -6.01 -7.02 -3.50
N ALA A 71 -5.19 -6.55 -4.46
CA ALA A 71 -4.00 -5.75 -4.22
C ALA A 71 -4.33 -4.25 -4.39
N GLU A 72 -4.11 -3.44 -3.37
CA GLU A 72 -4.29 -2.00 -3.45
C GLU A 72 -2.98 -1.32 -3.84
N CYS A 73 -3.04 -0.50 -4.90
CA CYS A 73 -1.93 0.29 -5.46
C CYS A 73 -2.39 1.74 -5.73
N ALA A 74 -3.25 2.31 -4.90
CA ALA A 74 -3.91 3.59 -5.12
C ALA A 74 -3.54 4.65 -4.06
N SER A 75 -4.13 4.56 -2.85
CA SER A 75 -3.95 5.54 -1.77
C SER A 75 -4.46 5.01 -0.43
N GLN A 76 -4.07 5.68 0.67
CA GLN A 76 -4.60 5.39 2.01
C GLN A 76 -6.13 5.48 2.06
N ASP A 77 -6.72 6.51 1.42
CA ASP A 77 -8.18 6.65 1.34
C ASP A 77 -8.83 5.42 0.68
N SER A 78 -8.18 4.84 -0.33
CA SER A 78 -8.67 3.63 -0.98
C SER A 78 -8.63 2.41 -0.06
N VAL A 79 -7.60 2.30 0.78
CA VAL A 79 -7.50 1.27 1.83
C VAL A 79 -8.65 1.43 2.82
N ILE A 80 -8.82 2.63 3.38
CA ILE A 80 -9.86 2.96 4.38
C ILE A 80 -11.26 2.64 3.83
N ALA A 81 -11.55 3.09 2.61
CA ALA A 81 -12.89 2.98 2.03
C ALA A 81 -13.27 1.55 1.63
N ASN A 82 -12.32 0.68 1.35
CA ASN A 82 -12.62 -0.60 0.70
C ASN A 82 -12.14 -1.84 1.47
N GLY A 83 -11.13 -1.72 2.34
CA GLY A 83 -10.47 -2.88 2.93
C GLY A 83 -11.40 -3.75 3.75
N GLU A 84 -12.17 -3.17 4.67
CA GLU A 84 -13.09 -3.93 5.52
C GLU A 84 -14.15 -4.67 4.70
N ARG A 85 -14.74 -4.00 3.71
CA ARG A 85 -15.76 -4.60 2.85
C ARG A 85 -15.24 -5.80 2.07
N LEU A 86 -14.03 -5.71 1.51
CA LEU A 86 -13.39 -6.81 0.78
C LEU A 86 -13.12 -7.99 1.71
N LEU A 87 -12.54 -7.72 2.89
CA LEU A 87 -12.26 -8.74 3.88
C LEU A 87 -13.54 -9.45 4.34
N ARG A 88 -14.61 -8.70 4.66
CA ARG A 88 -15.91 -9.29 5.04
C ARG A 88 -16.54 -10.13 3.94
N ALA A 89 -16.27 -9.82 2.68
CA ALA A 89 -16.72 -10.62 1.54
C ALA A 89 -15.88 -11.91 1.31
N GLY A 90 -14.92 -12.19 2.19
CA GLY A 90 -14.06 -13.37 2.05
C GLY A 90 -12.89 -13.18 1.08
N ILE A 91 -12.68 -11.95 0.58
CA ILE A 91 -11.59 -11.62 -0.34
C ILE A 91 -10.39 -11.15 0.46
N SER A 92 -9.25 -11.83 0.34
CA SER A 92 -8.02 -11.40 1.01
C SER A 92 -7.56 -10.03 0.50
N PHE A 93 -6.91 -9.24 1.34
CA PHE A 93 -6.54 -7.88 1.00
C PHE A 93 -5.05 -7.61 1.23
N ILE A 94 -4.38 -7.04 0.21
CA ILE A 94 -2.97 -6.66 0.22
C ILE A 94 -2.88 -5.14 0.05
N PRO A 95 -2.90 -4.33 1.13
CA PRO A 95 -2.69 -2.90 1.03
C PRO A 95 -1.22 -2.57 0.81
N MET A 96 -0.90 -1.72 -0.17
CA MET A 96 0.44 -1.11 -0.30
C MET A 96 0.53 0.25 0.38
N SER A 97 -0.61 0.90 0.61
CA SER A 97 -0.70 2.20 1.28
C SER A 97 -0.83 2.01 2.79
N LEU A 98 0.22 1.43 3.42
CA LEU A 98 0.21 0.98 4.82
C LEU A 98 -0.01 2.10 5.84
N GLY A 99 0.21 3.36 5.46
CA GLY A 99 -0.06 4.51 6.33
C GLY A 99 -1.49 4.55 6.88
N ALA A 100 -2.47 3.97 6.17
CA ALA A 100 -3.84 3.85 6.65
C ALA A 100 -3.95 2.97 7.92
N LEU A 101 -3.11 1.93 8.03
CA LEU A 101 -3.16 0.95 9.11
C LEU A 101 -2.49 1.42 10.42
N VAL A 102 -1.94 2.63 10.45
CA VAL A 102 -1.46 3.28 11.70
C VAL A 102 -2.63 3.64 12.61
N ASP A 103 -3.82 3.80 12.05
CA ASP A 103 -5.06 3.88 12.80
C ASP A 103 -5.39 2.51 13.42
N ALA A 104 -5.30 2.43 14.75
CA ALA A 104 -5.49 1.19 15.49
C ALA A 104 -6.94 0.66 15.38
N GLU A 105 -7.93 1.54 15.34
CA GLU A 105 -9.35 1.14 15.22
C GLU A 105 -9.61 0.53 13.85
N LEU A 106 -9.08 1.15 12.79
CA LEU A 106 -9.16 0.62 11.44
C LEU A 106 -8.47 -0.74 11.32
N LEU A 107 -7.25 -0.86 11.87
CA LEU A 107 -6.51 -2.13 11.83
C LEU A 107 -7.27 -3.24 12.56
N GLU A 108 -7.84 -2.97 13.72
CA GLU A 108 -8.64 -3.95 14.47
C GLU A 108 -9.94 -4.32 13.74
N SER A 109 -10.60 -3.35 13.06
CA SER A 109 -11.78 -3.66 12.23
C SER A 109 -11.41 -4.61 11.08
N PHE A 110 -10.26 -4.40 10.43
CA PHE A 110 -9.78 -5.25 9.35
C PHE A 110 -9.41 -6.66 9.83
N LYS A 111 -8.73 -6.77 10.98
CA LYS A 111 -8.42 -8.08 11.59
C LYS A 111 -9.69 -8.86 11.89
N LYS A 112 -10.66 -8.21 12.54
CA LYS A 112 -11.95 -8.81 12.86
C LYS A 112 -12.70 -9.26 11.60
N ALA A 113 -12.75 -8.41 10.57
CA ALA A 113 -13.38 -8.75 9.30
C ALA A 113 -12.72 -9.96 8.64
N ALA A 114 -11.40 -10.04 8.68
CA ALA A 114 -10.64 -11.17 8.13
C ALA A 114 -10.90 -12.47 8.91
N GLU A 115 -10.91 -12.42 10.24
CA GLU A 115 -11.21 -13.58 11.09
C GLU A 115 -12.62 -14.11 10.87
N GLU A 116 -13.63 -13.22 10.85
CA GLU A 116 -15.03 -13.59 10.68
C GLU A 116 -15.31 -14.24 9.31
N SER A 117 -14.61 -13.83 8.26
CA SER A 117 -14.82 -14.30 6.89
C SER A 117 -13.87 -15.44 6.47
N GLY A 118 -12.79 -15.68 7.22
CA GLY A 118 -11.71 -16.56 6.82
C GLY A 118 -10.77 -15.99 5.75
N SER A 119 -10.91 -14.71 5.41
CA SER A 119 -9.99 -14.00 4.51
C SER A 119 -8.69 -13.59 5.23
N LYS A 120 -7.76 -12.95 4.54
CA LYS A 120 -6.47 -12.55 5.11
C LYS A 120 -6.17 -11.09 4.80
N LEU A 121 -5.79 -10.32 5.84
CA LEU A 121 -5.08 -9.07 5.67
C LEU A 121 -3.59 -9.38 5.53
N ILE A 122 -3.01 -9.10 4.36
CA ILE A 122 -1.61 -9.43 4.04
C ILE A 122 -0.83 -8.13 3.90
N VAL A 123 0.00 -7.83 4.89
CA VAL A 123 0.86 -6.65 4.88
C VAL A 123 2.17 -6.98 4.18
N PRO A 124 2.45 -6.40 2.99
CA PRO A 124 3.71 -6.64 2.30
C PRO A 124 4.87 -5.96 3.03
N SER A 125 6.04 -6.59 3.03
CA SER A 125 7.26 -6.00 3.60
C SER A 125 7.70 -4.70 2.88
N GLY A 126 7.27 -4.52 1.64
CA GLY A 126 7.59 -3.33 0.85
C GLY A 126 9.10 -3.12 0.73
N GLY A 127 9.56 -1.93 1.12
CA GLY A 127 10.98 -1.58 1.10
C GLY A 127 11.77 -1.98 2.35
N ILE A 128 11.15 -2.71 3.31
CA ILE A 128 11.85 -3.17 4.50
C ILE A 128 12.41 -4.56 4.25
N GLY A 129 13.73 -4.68 4.25
CA GLY A 129 14.40 -5.97 4.37
C GLY A 129 14.29 -6.50 5.80
N ALA A 130 14.26 -7.83 5.95
CA ALA A 130 14.33 -8.49 7.25
C ALA A 130 13.14 -8.24 8.22
N LEU A 131 11.91 -8.01 7.72
CA LEU A 131 10.73 -7.98 8.57
C LEU A 131 10.52 -9.30 9.33
N ASP A 132 10.87 -10.42 8.73
CA ASP A 132 10.91 -11.74 9.37
C ASP A 132 11.88 -11.80 10.54
N ALA A 133 13.03 -11.13 10.45
CA ALA A 133 13.96 -11.01 11.56
C ALA A 133 13.37 -10.18 12.71
N PHE A 134 12.64 -9.11 12.42
CA PHE A 134 11.90 -8.34 13.42
C PHE A 134 10.84 -9.19 14.11
N GLN A 135 10.07 -9.97 13.35
CA GLN A 135 9.07 -10.89 13.91
C GLN A 135 9.72 -11.91 14.86
N GLY A 136 10.87 -12.46 14.49
CA GLY A 136 11.65 -13.35 15.36
C GLY A 136 12.16 -12.65 16.62
N ALA A 137 12.62 -11.42 16.51
CA ALA A 137 13.12 -10.63 17.63
C ALA A 137 12.01 -10.18 18.61
N MET A 138 10.74 -10.14 18.19
CA MET A 138 9.60 -9.85 19.07
C MET A 138 9.40 -10.92 20.15
N ILE A 139 9.82 -12.16 19.93
CA ILE A 139 9.65 -13.27 20.90
C ILE A 139 10.41 -13.01 22.20
N PRO A 140 11.73 -12.69 22.18
CA PRO A 140 12.47 -12.32 23.37
C PRO A 140 12.19 -10.87 23.85
N GLY A 141 11.54 -10.05 23.03
CA GLY A 141 11.27 -8.64 23.27
C GLY A 141 12.22 -7.71 22.52
N ILE A 142 11.66 -6.62 21.96
CA ILE A 142 12.39 -5.53 21.33
C ILE A 142 12.24 -4.28 22.21
N GLU A 143 13.35 -3.70 22.67
CA GLU A 143 13.31 -2.47 23.48
C GLU A 143 13.01 -1.24 22.63
N SER A 144 13.64 -1.13 21.47
CA SER A 144 13.43 -0.03 20.55
C SER A 144 13.80 -0.40 19.11
N VAL A 145 13.15 0.27 18.16
CA VAL A 145 13.50 0.22 16.73
C VAL A 145 13.70 1.64 16.24
N HIS A 146 14.86 1.92 15.67
CA HIS A 146 15.16 3.21 15.04
C HIS A 146 15.27 3.05 13.53
N MET A 147 14.54 3.90 12.81
CA MET A 147 14.59 3.94 11.35
C MET A 147 14.99 5.31 10.85
N THR A 148 15.99 5.36 9.97
CA THR A 148 16.36 6.58 9.26
C THR A 148 16.04 6.47 7.79
N THR A 149 15.23 7.39 7.28
CA THR A 149 14.93 7.50 5.85
C THR A 149 15.58 8.75 5.27
N ARG A 150 16.33 8.59 4.19
CA ARG A 150 16.94 9.72 3.45
C ARG A 150 16.36 9.78 2.05
N LYS A 151 16.00 10.99 1.62
CA LYS A 151 15.47 11.25 0.28
C LYS A 151 16.09 12.53 -0.29
N PRO A 152 16.23 12.63 -1.63
CA PRO A 152 16.71 13.87 -2.23
C PRO A 152 15.72 15.01 -1.98
N PRO A 153 16.17 16.28 -1.93
CA PRO A 153 15.33 17.44 -1.60
C PRO A 153 14.04 17.53 -2.44
N ARG A 154 14.11 17.19 -3.71
CA ARG A 154 12.93 17.18 -4.62
C ARG A 154 11.79 16.27 -4.17
N ALA A 155 12.07 15.20 -3.42
CA ALA A 155 11.06 14.28 -2.91
C ALA A 155 10.27 14.84 -1.71
N TRP A 156 10.72 15.95 -1.15
CA TRP A 156 10.09 16.64 -0.02
C TRP A 156 9.27 17.86 -0.41
N LYS A 157 9.29 18.25 -1.69
CA LYS A 157 8.48 19.37 -2.21
C LYS A 157 6.99 19.09 -2.10
N LYS A 158 6.22 20.14 -1.84
CA LYS A 158 4.75 20.10 -1.73
C LYS A 158 4.21 19.25 -0.56
N ILE A 159 5.03 19.01 0.45
CA ILE A 159 4.60 18.39 1.69
C ILE A 159 4.34 19.52 2.69
N PRO A 160 3.10 19.69 3.19
CA PRO A 160 2.73 20.84 4.03
C PRO A 160 3.60 21.00 5.28
N TYR A 161 4.01 19.89 5.89
CA TYR A 161 4.92 19.89 7.03
C TYR A 161 6.29 20.51 6.66
N VAL A 162 6.85 20.11 5.53
CA VAL A 162 8.16 20.58 5.07
C VAL A 162 8.09 22.02 4.57
N GLU A 163 6.98 22.43 3.95
CA GLU A 163 6.77 23.82 3.53
C GLU A 163 6.79 24.80 4.70
N LYS A 164 6.25 24.40 5.87
CA LYS A 164 6.32 25.21 7.11
C LYS A 164 7.74 25.43 7.64
N MET A 165 8.69 24.58 7.25
CA MET A 165 10.09 24.70 7.66
C MET A 165 10.84 25.76 6.85
N ASN A 166 10.25 26.32 5.78
CA ASN A 166 10.85 27.32 4.89
C ASN A 166 12.24 26.94 4.37
N LEU A 167 12.46 25.66 4.04
CA LEU A 167 13.73 25.14 3.54
C LEU A 167 13.90 25.44 2.05
N ASP A 168 15.07 25.92 1.65
CA ASP A 168 15.43 26.05 0.22
C ASP A 168 15.83 24.69 -0.35
N LEU A 169 14.82 23.92 -0.73
CA LEU A 169 14.99 22.56 -1.26
C LEU A 169 15.69 22.51 -2.63
N ASP A 170 15.77 23.64 -3.34
CA ASP A 170 16.40 23.70 -4.67
C ASP A 170 17.92 23.90 -4.60
N ASN A 171 18.40 24.61 -3.58
CA ASN A 171 19.82 24.93 -3.41
C ASN A 171 20.47 24.20 -2.21
N MET A 172 19.77 23.22 -1.64
CA MET A 172 20.25 22.48 -0.47
C MET A 172 21.45 21.58 -0.83
N THR A 173 22.57 21.80 -0.16
CA THR A 173 23.82 21.04 -0.33
C THR A 173 24.11 20.12 0.85
N GLU A 174 23.57 20.41 2.02
CA GLU A 174 23.79 19.66 3.24
C GLU A 174 22.53 18.91 3.70
N PRO A 175 22.67 17.74 4.34
CA PRO A 175 21.54 17.03 4.90
C PRO A 175 20.86 17.85 6.01
N VAL A 176 19.53 17.89 5.97
CA VAL A 176 18.69 18.53 7.00
C VAL A 176 17.75 17.51 7.60
N LEU A 177 17.62 17.53 8.92
CA LEU A 177 16.65 16.72 9.65
C LEU A 177 15.26 17.31 9.44
N ILE A 178 14.38 16.53 8.82
CA ILE A 178 12.97 16.93 8.58
C ILE A 178 12.09 16.58 9.78
N PHE A 179 12.26 15.38 10.31
CA PHE A 179 11.46 14.86 11.41
C PHE A 179 12.29 13.90 12.27
N ASP A 180 12.13 13.99 13.57
CA ASP A 180 12.63 13.02 14.55
C ASP A 180 11.54 12.80 15.60
N GLY A 181 11.15 11.56 15.82
CA GLY A 181 10.08 11.22 16.75
C GLY A 181 9.44 9.85 16.47
N PRO A 182 8.36 9.51 17.20
CA PRO A 182 7.64 8.26 17.02
C PRO A 182 7.17 8.03 15.59
N ALA A 183 7.26 6.79 15.10
CA ALA A 183 6.87 6.42 13.74
C ALA A 183 5.41 6.83 13.44
N ARG A 184 4.48 6.64 14.38
CA ARG A 184 3.07 7.03 14.25
C ARG A 184 2.86 8.53 14.00
N ASP A 185 3.65 9.37 14.66
CA ASP A 185 3.58 10.82 14.49
C ASP A 185 4.19 11.23 13.15
N CYS A 186 5.29 10.59 12.77
CA CYS A 186 5.89 10.76 11.46
C CYS A 186 4.89 10.46 10.33
N VAL A 187 4.08 9.40 10.45
CA VAL A 187 3.06 9.05 9.45
C VAL A 187 1.98 10.12 9.33
N LYS A 188 1.56 10.72 10.43
CA LYS A 188 0.55 11.80 10.43
C LYS A 188 1.05 13.06 9.72
N GLU A 189 2.30 13.45 10.01
CA GLU A 189 2.89 14.68 9.46
C GLU A 189 3.36 14.53 8.00
N LEU A 190 3.75 13.32 7.62
CA LEU A 190 4.39 13.03 6.33
C LEU A 190 3.70 11.87 5.57
N PRO A 191 2.36 11.86 5.38
CA PRO A 191 1.58 10.69 4.96
C PRO A 191 1.97 10.09 3.60
N GLN A 192 2.58 10.88 2.72
CA GLN A 192 2.91 10.44 1.35
C GLN A 192 4.25 9.70 1.24
N ASN A 193 5.03 9.60 2.31
CA ASN A 193 6.44 9.20 2.21
C ASN A 193 6.88 8.08 3.15
N ILE A 194 5.98 7.42 3.88
CA ILE A 194 6.33 6.65 5.07
C ILE A 194 5.60 5.32 5.25
N ASN A 195 5.22 4.65 4.19
CA ASN A 195 4.69 3.28 4.29
C ASN A 195 5.66 2.35 5.07
N ILE A 196 6.97 2.62 4.98
CA ILE A 196 7.99 1.86 5.72
C ILE A 196 7.87 2.11 7.23
N ALA A 197 7.72 3.37 7.66
CA ALA A 197 7.53 3.69 9.08
C ALA A 197 6.21 3.11 9.61
N ALA A 198 5.15 3.15 8.80
CA ALA A 198 3.87 2.56 9.15
C ALA A 198 3.94 1.03 9.32
N ALA A 199 4.77 0.35 8.52
CA ALA A 199 4.94 -1.10 8.63
C ALA A 199 5.74 -1.52 9.89
N LEU A 200 6.47 -0.59 10.53
CA LEU A 200 7.25 -0.81 11.74
C LEU A 200 6.55 -0.28 13.01
N SER A 201 5.47 0.46 12.88
CA SER A 201 4.72 1.03 14.00
C SER A 201 3.59 0.10 14.46
#